data_fef7e0f92794ed83f67d5a969a021cf4
#
_entry.id   fef7e0f92794ed83f67d5a969a021cf4
#
_cell.length_a   1.000
_cell.length_b   1.000
_cell.length_c   1.000
_cell.angle_alpha   90.00
_cell.angle_beta   90.00
_cell.angle_gamma   90.00
#
_symmetry.space_group_name_H-M   'P 1'
#
loop_
_entity.id
_entity.type
_entity.pdbx_description
1 polymer ?
#
loop_
_entity_poly.entity_id
_entity_poly.type
_entity_poly.pdbx_seq_one_letter_code
_entity_poly.pdbx_strand_id
1 'polypeptide(L)'
;MCFLFWQLGILYAWIKRNSGKSWKQKEIFLLGLFLGIFLFSNTWDFMIYYVVICGTLFFGNLKRYLNSTDMKPSDMRTGIKWSVVQWIELLLTAVLISLPFHLQFKSVMVQGIGIVKIHTAFYQFCVLWAFPLLICGLFVVSTLIKNRNFTNKKTRNLFYKINVSDLYGVVLSLCAMGLILIPEIVYVRDIYEKTAPRANTMFKLTYQAYILFALMMSYILVFFVADRIKILQETKLDNRYEKKVRLSKVQITVGGMAIILLISTCGYFINATTNWFTGFPLKNKYQTLNATAYLENAIPEDAAAIRWLNKNITGQPTVLEACGDSYKDYDNRVSAMTGLPTVLGWYVHEWLWRNNLDEENKRRTDVETIYTSTDKKEVQELLDKYEVNYIFIGSCEYQKYEGVNVALLSSLGEIVFKKENTMIVKL
;
A
#
# COMPACT_ATOMS: atom_id res chain seq x y z
N MET A 1 -1.76 6.28 1.79
CA MET A 1 -0.90 6.55 2.95
C MET A 1 -1.40 7.67 3.88
N CYS A 2 -1.73 8.87 3.40
CA CYS A 2 -2.20 9.97 4.27
C CYS A 2 -3.39 9.57 5.15
N PHE A 3 -4.43 8.97 4.59
CA PHE A 3 -5.61 8.52 5.35
C PHE A 3 -5.28 7.49 6.44
N LEU A 4 -4.25 6.69 6.24
CA LEU A 4 -3.78 5.73 7.22
C LEU A 4 -3.28 6.41 8.50
N PHE A 5 -2.41 7.41 8.38
CA PHE A 5 -1.88 8.12 9.55
C PHE A 5 -2.97 8.89 10.28
N TRP A 6 -3.93 9.48 9.56
CA TRP A 6 -5.11 10.10 10.15
C TRP A 6 -5.92 9.09 10.97
N GLN A 7 -6.18 7.92 10.40
CA GLN A 7 -6.93 6.85 11.06
C GLN A 7 -6.24 6.36 12.34
N LEU A 8 -4.94 6.10 12.29
CA LEU A 8 -4.17 5.70 13.46
C LEU A 8 -4.12 6.81 14.52
N GLY A 9 -4.04 8.09 14.11
CA GLY A 9 -4.10 9.25 15.00
C GLY A 9 -5.45 9.40 15.70
N ILE A 10 -6.56 9.24 14.96
CA ILE A 10 -7.92 9.26 15.53
C ILE A 10 -8.11 8.12 16.53
N LEU A 11 -7.62 6.94 16.20
CA LEU A 11 -7.69 5.76 17.05
C LEU A 11 -6.89 5.95 18.34
N TYR A 12 -5.71 6.55 18.26
CA TYR A 12 -4.91 6.91 19.43
C TYR A 12 -5.61 7.98 20.29
N ALA A 13 -6.19 9.01 19.67
CA ALA A 13 -6.96 10.05 20.39
C ALA A 13 -8.17 9.43 21.09
N TRP A 14 -8.85 8.49 20.45
CA TRP A 14 -9.99 7.79 21.03
C TRP A 14 -9.60 6.99 22.28
N ILE A 15 -8.53 6.18 22.19
CA ILE A 15 -8.10 5.35 23.31
C ILE A 15 -7.57 6.20 24.48
N LYS A 16 -6.95 7.35 24.18
CA LYS A 16 -6.41 8.28 25.21
C LYS A 16 -7.50 9.05 25.95
N ARG A 17 -8.58 9.41 25.28
CA ARG A 17 -9.64 10.26 25.86
C ARG A 17 -10.34 9.64 27.05
N ASN A 18 -10.34 8.33 27.20
CA ASN A 18 -10.98 7.60 28.30
C ASN A 18 -12.42 8.05 28.65
N SER A 19 -13.05 8.82 27.77
CA SER A 19 -14.35 9.45 27.97
C SER A 19 -15.37 8.84 27.04
N GLY A 20 -16.38 8.22 27.58
CA GLY A 20 -17.59 7.94 26.84
C GLY A 20 -18.09 6.53 26.99
N LYS A 21 -19.12 6.40 27.77
CA LYS A 21 -20.00 5.23 27.87
C LYS A 21 -21.04 5.22 26.73
N SER A 22 -20.81 5.99 25.66
CA SER A 22 -21.78 6.16 24.57
C SER A 22 -21.24 5.57 23.29
N TRP A 23 -22.10 4.84 22.55
CA TRP A 23 -21.84 4.38 21.21
C TRP A 23 -21.79 5.54 20.18
N LYS A 24 -22.42 6.69 20.49
CA LYS A 24 -22.44 7.90 19.64
C LYS A 24 -21.12 8.68 19.74
N GLN A 25 -20.02 8.05 19.35
CA GLN A 25 -18.71 8.70 19.35
C GLN A 25 -18.36 9.06 17.91
N LYS A 26 -18.16 10.34 17.65
CA LYS A 26 -17.79 10.84 16.31
C LYS A 26 -16.51 10.20 15.77
N GLU A 27 -15.62 9.79 16.65
CA GLU A 27 -14.38 9.10 16.29
C GLU A 27 -14.66 7.74 15.66
N ILE A 28 -15.65 6.98 16.16
CA ILE A 28 -16.02 5.68 15.58
C ILE A 28 -16.61 5.87 14.19
N PHE A 29 -17.49 6.85 14.02
CA PHE A 29 -18.02 7.20 12.71
C PHE A 29 -16.92 7.59 11.71
N LEU A 30 -15.98 8.46 12.12
CA LEU A 30 -14.85 8.87 11.28
C LEU A 30 -13.95 7.69 10.90
N LEU A 31 -13.68 6.77 11.85
CA LEU A 31 -12.94 5.54 11.55
C LEU A 31 -13.68 4.67 10.54
N GLY A 32 -15.00 4.54 10.68
CA GLY A 32 -15.85 3.83 9.73
C GLY A 32 -15.85 4.46 8.33
N LEU A 33 -15.84 5.80 8.26
CA LEU A 33 -15.73 6.52 6.98
C LEU A 33 -14.38 6.23 6.28
N PHE A 34 -13.25 6.29 7.00
CA PHE A 34 -11.96 5.92 6.43
C PHE A 34 -11.89 4.46 6.00
N LEU A 35 -12.48 3.56 6.79
CA LEU A 35 -12.59 2.15 6.39
C LEU A 35 -13.43 1.97 5.13
N GLY A 36 -14.50 2.76 4.96
CA GLY A 36 -15.30 2.77 3.74
C GLY A 36 -14.49 3.20 2.53
N ILE A 37 -13.68 4.25 2.66
CA ILE A 37 -12.75 4.69 1.61
C ILE A 37 -11.76 3.56 1.26
N PHE A 38 -11.21 2.86 2.25
CA PHE A 38 -10.33 1.72 1.98
C PHE A 38 -11.08 0.56 1.29
N LEU A 39 -12.32 0.31 1.68
CA LEU A 39 -13.09 -0.81 1.14
C LEU A 39 -13.30 -0.71 -0.37
N PHE A 40 -13.51 0.48 -0.92
CA PHE A 40 -13.65 0.66 -2.38
C PHE A 40 -12.33 1.00 -3.10
N SER A 41 -11.31 1.51 -2.40
CA SER A 41 -10.03 1.85 -3.03
C SER A 41 -9.00 0.72 -2.93
N ASN A 42 -8.93 0.02 -1.81
CA ASN A 42 -8.05 -1.11 -1.57
C ASN A 42 -8.59 -2.03 -0.47
N THR A 43 -9.30 -3.05 -0.86
CA THR A 43 -9.94 -4.01 0.06
C THR A 43 -8.96 -4.65 1.05
N TRP A 44 -7.68 -4.79 0.69
CA TRP A 44 -6.65 -5.30 1.60
C TRP A 44 -6.42 -4.36 2.78
N ASP A 45 -6.33 -3.06 2.53
CA ASP A 45 -6.16 -2.07 3.59
C ASP A 45 -7.39 -2.04 4.51
N PHE A 46 -8.60 -2.18 3.94
CA PHE A 46 -9.82 -2.33 4.75
C PHE A 46 -9.69 -3.49 5.73
N MET A 47 -9.38 -4.70 5.25
CA MET A 47 -9.28 -5.90 6.10
C MET A 47 -8.24 -5.74 7.21
N ILE A 48 -7.06 -5.25 6.87
CA ILE A 48 -5.96 -5.06 7.80
C ILE A 48 -6.32 -4.04 8.88
N TYR A 49 -6.79 -2.85 8.48
CA TYR A 49 -7.07 -1.79 9.44
C TYR A 49 -8.39 -1.99 10.19
N TYR A 50 -9.35 -2.72 9.64
CA TYR A 50 -10.49 -3.18 10.40
C TYR A 50 -10.05 -4.02 11.61
N VAL A 51 -9.14 -4.99 11.42
CA VAL A 51 -8.58 -5.81 12.51
C VAL A 51 -7.80 -4.96 13.51
N VAL A 52 -6.94 -4.04 13.05
CA VAL A 52 -6.17 -3.12 13.92
C VAL A 52 -7.10 -2.27 14.78
N ILE A 53 -8.14 -1.68 14.19
CA ILE A 53 -9.11 -0.86 14.90
C ILE A 53 -9.92 -1.71 15.87
N CYS A 54 -10.45 -2.83 15.43
CA CYS A 54 -11.22 -3.74 16.28
C CYS A 54 -10.42 -4.21 17.49
N GLY A 55 -9.14 -4.58 17.29
CA GLY A 55 -8.23 -4.94 18.38
C GLY A 55 -8.01 -3.78 19.37
N THR A 56 -7.78 -2.57 18.84
CA THR A 56 -7.58 -1.38 19.69
C THR A 56 -8.83 -1.01 20.47
N LEU A 57 -10.01 -1.04 19.84
CA LEU A 57 -11.29 -0.81 20.50
C LEU A 57 -11.55 -1.84 21.60
N PHE A 58 -11.26 -3.10 21.31
CA PHE A 58 -11.41 -4.19 22.28
C PHE A 58 -10.56 -3.97 23.53
N PHE A 59 -9.25 -3.82 23.35
CA PHE A 59 -8.34 -3.64 24.49
C PHE A 59 -8.55 -2.28 25.18
N GLY A 60 -8.91 -1.23 24.43
CA GLY A 60 -9.27 0.07 24.98
C GLY A 60 -10.52 0.02 25.84
N ASN A 61 -11.57 -0.68 25.40
CA ASN A 61 -12.77 -0.88 26.19
C ASN A 61 -12.49 -1.76 27.42
N LEU A 62 -11.74 -2.84 27.28
CA LEU A 62 -11.34 -3.65 28.42
C LEU A 62 -10.59 -2.80 29.46
N LYS A 63 -9.62 -1.98 29.04
CA LYS A 63 -8.93 -1.06 29.94
C LYS A 63 -9.90 -0.09 30.65
N ARG A 64 -10.86 0.45 29.93
CA ARG A 64 -11.85 1.41 30.45
C ARG A 64 -12.71 0.80 31.55
N TYR A 65 -13.25 -0.39 31.31
CA TYR A 65 -14.17 -1.05 32.22
C TYR A 65 -13.47 -1.84 33.32
N LEU A 66 -12.27 -2.35 33.07
CA LEU A 66 -11.46 -3.07 34.04
C LEU A 66 -10.46 -2.17 34.79
N ASN A 67 -10.64 -0.86 34.79
CA ASN A 67 -9.76 0.11 35.44
C ASN A 67 -10.03 0.19 36.95
N SER A 68 -10.12 -0.96 37.62
CA SER A 68 -10.30 -1.08 39.07
C SER A 68 -9.43 -2.23 39.59
N THR A 69 -9.14 -2.18 40.89
CA THR A 69 -8.42 -3.28 41.59
C THR A 69 -9.24 -4.56 41.66
N ASP A 70 -10.56 -4.44 41.68
CA ASP A 70 -11.50 -5.55 41.76
C ASP A 70 -12.23 -5.72 40.42
N MET A 71 -11.76 -6.67 39.62
CA MET A 71 -12.42 -7.05 38.36
C MET A 71 -13.72 -7.75 38.63
N LYS A 72 -14.83 -7.18 38.19
CA LYS A 72 -16.12 -7.83 38.18
C LYS A 72 -16.37 -8.47 36.80
N PRO A 73 -16.95 -9.68 36.73
CA PRO A 73 -17.35 -10.28 35.46
C PRO A 73 -18.31 -9.41 34.63
N SER A 74 -19.14 -8.61 35.30
CA SER A 74 -20.04 -7.61 34.67
C SER A 74 -19.26 -6.55 33.88
N ASP A 75 -18.13 -6.08 34.41
CA ASP A 75 -17.32 -5.05 33.77
C ASP A 75 -16.67 -5.58 32.49
N MET A 76 -16.15 -6.81 32.52
CA MET A 76 -15.61 -7.47 31.35
C MET A 76 -16.68 -7.67 30.26
N ARG A 77 -17.88 -8.16 30.66
CA ARG A 77 -19.01 -8.31 29.73
C ARG A 77 -19.40 -6.99 29.08
N THR A 78 -19.41 -5.92 29.86
CA THR A 78 -19.73 -4.57 29.36
C THR A 78 -18.66 -4.08 28.36
N GLY A 79 -17.38 -4.28 28.65
CA GLY A 79 -16.29 -3.95 27.72
C GLY A 79 -16.41 -4.71 26.40
N ILE A 80 -16.68 -6.01 26.47
CA ILE A 80 -16.88 -6.85 25.28
C ILE A 80 -18.11 -6.38 24.49
N LYS A 81 -19.26 -6.14 25.17
CA LYS A 81 -20.48 -5.65 24.53
C LYS A 81 -20.23 -4.38 23.72
N TRP A 82 -19.59 -3.38 24.29
CA TRP A 82 -19.30 -2.14 23.59
C TRP A 82 -18.33 -2.31 22.44
N SER A 83 -17.35 -3.19 22.56
CA SER A 83 -16.47 -3.53 21.45
C SER A 83 -17.23 -4.11 20.25
N VAL A 84 -18.12 -5.07 20.51
CA VAL A 84 -18.94 -5.68 19.46
C VAL A 84 -19.87 -4.67 18.79
N VAL A 85 -20.52 -3.79 19.57
CA VAL A 85 -21.38 -2.72 19.02
C VAL A 85 -20.57 -1.80 18.11
N GLN A 86 -19.39 -1.35 18.55
CA GLN A 86 -18.52 -0.49 17.76
C GLN A 86 -17.98 -1.17 16.51
N TRP A 87 -17.66 -2.45 16.56
CA TRP A 87 -17.25 -3.24 15.38
C TRP A 87 -18.35 -3.29 14.32
N ILE A 88 -19.60 -3.52 14.75
CA ILE A 88 -20.75 -3.51 13.85
C ILE A 88 -20.97 -2.11 13.27
N GLU A 89 -20.89 -1.08 14.07
CA GLU A 89 -21.02 0.33 13.62
C GLU A 89 -19.96 0.67 12.56
N LEU A 90 -18.69 0.32 12.79
CA LEU A 90 -17.60 0.50 11.83
C LEU A 90 -17.89 -0.22 10.52
N LEU A 91 -18.30 -1.48 10.58
CA LEU A 91 -18.58 -2.29 9.40
C LEU A 91 -19.76 -1.71 8.61
N LEU A 92 -20.86 -1.37 9.29
CA LEU A 92 -22.04 -0.78 8.64
C LEU A 92 -21.69 0.57 7.98
N THR A 93 -20.95 1.42 8.67
CA THR A 93 -20.51 2.71 8.11
C THR A 93 -19.64 2.50 6.88
N ALA A 94 -18.67 1.58 6.96
CA ALA A 94 -17.78 1.29 5.84
C ALA A 94 -18.53 0.74 4.62
N VAL A 95 -19.47 -0.19 4.83
CA VAL A 95 -20.30 -0.75 3.76
C VAL A 95 -21.20 0.31 3.14
N LEU A 96 -21.85 1.16 3.93
CA LEU A 96 -22.71 2.24 3.42
C LEU A 96 -21.92 3.24 2.56
N ILE A 97 -20.72 3.62 2.98
CA ILE A 97 -19.86 4.56 2.22
C ILE A 97 -19.39 3.93 0.91
N SER A 98 -19.06 2.65 0.90
CA SER A 98 -18.57 1.94 -0.27
C SER A 98 -19.68 1.38 -1.19
N LEU A 99 -20.94 1.43 -0.76
CA LEU A 99 -22.07 0.83 -1.44
C LEU A 99 -22.22 1.25 -2.92
N PRO A 100 -22.11 2.55 -3.29
CA PRO A 100 -22.23 2.96 -4.70
C PRO A 100 -21.22 2.26 -5.62
N PHE A 101 -20.01 2.03 -5.13
CA PHE A 101 -18.99 1.30 -5.87
C PHE A 101 -19.35 -0.19 -5.99
N HIS A 102 -19.69 -0.85 -4.89
CA HIS A 102 -19.96 -2.30 -4.88
C HIS A 102 -21.23 -2.72 -5.61
N LEU A 103 -22.18 -1.81 -5.80
CA LEU A 103 -23.37 -2.09 -6.63
C LEU A 103 -23.02 -2.24 -8.11
N GLN A 104 -21.95 -1.62 -8.58
CA GLN A 104 -21.54 -1.61 -9.98
C GLN A 104 -20.32 -2.49 -10.25
N PHE A 105 -19.41 -2.60 -9.30
CA PHE A 105 -18.16 -3.32 -9.46
C PHE A 105 -18.32 -4.83 -9.23
N LYS A 106 -17.93 -5.62 -10.23
CA LYS A 106 -17.87 -7.08 -10.15
C LYS A 106 -16.40 -7.51 -10.18
N SER A 107 -15.90 -8.03 -9.07
CA SER A 107 -14.52 -8.55 -9.01
C SER A 107 -14.42 -9.88 -9.76
N VAL A 108 -13.45 -9.99 -10.66
CA VAL A 108 -13.15 -11.22 -11.44
C VAL A 108 -12.26 -12.19 -10.68
N MET A 109 -11.53 -11.72 -9.67
CA MET A 109 -10.21 -12.24 -9.33
C MET A 109 -10.08 -12.96 -7.99
N VAL A 110 -11.10 -12.99 -7.13
CA VAL A 110 -10.97 -13.66 -5.83
C VAL A 110 -11.54 -15.07 -5.91
N GLN A 111 -10.66 -16.08 -5.87
CA GLN A 111 -11.01 -17.51 -5.94
C GLN A 111 -10.99 -18.22 -4.57
N GLY A 112 -11.01 -17.45 -3.48
CA GLY A 112 -10.99 -18.00 -2.12
C GLY A 112 -9.63 -17.98 -1.44
N ILE A 113 -9.47 -18.79 -0.39
CA ILE A 113 -8.28 -18.84 0.45
C ILE A 113 -7.54 -20.16 0.18
N GLY A 114 -6.23 -20.09 0.01
CA GLY A 114 -5.34 -21.24 -0.10
C GLY A 114 -4.47 -21.41 1.14
N ILE A 115 -4.02 -22.65 1.40
CA ILE A 115 -3.05 -22.97 2.44
C ILE A 115 -1.65 -22.95 1.83
N VAL A 116 -0.71 -22.31 2.51
CA VAL A 116 0.69 -22.21 2.05
C VAL A 116 1.37 -23.57 2.12
N LYS A 117 1.97 -23.98 0.99
CA LYS A 117 2.75 -25.23 0.89
C LYS A 117 4.26 -24.98 0.92
N ILE A 118 4.71 -23.82 0.45
CA ILE A 118 6.11 -23.43 0.39
C ILE A 118 6.31 -22.20 1.23
N HIS A 119 7.00 -22.34 2.33
CA HIS A 119 7.26 -21.27 3.29
C HIS A 119 8.53 -20.48 2.93
N THR A 120 8.64 -19.27 3.48
CA THR A 120 9.89 -18.50 3.43
C THR A 120 10.98 -19.25 4.18
N ALA A 121 12.16 -19.39 3.62
CA ALA A 121 13.28 -20.00 4.33
C ALA A 121 13.58 -19.21 5.61
N PHE A 122 13.85 -19.91 6.71
CA PHE A 122 13.98 -19.30 8.04
C PHE A 122 15.02 -18.17 8.07
N TYR A 123 16.15 -18.34 7.38
CA TYR A 123 17.18 -17.30 7.32
C TYR A 123 16.69 -16.04 6.59
N GLN A 124 15.89 -16.19 5.51
CA GLN A 124 15.30 -15.06 4.78
C GLN A 124 14.29 -14.31 5.65
N PHE A 125 13.46 -15.06 6.38
CA PHE A 125 12.54 -14.49 7.35
C PHE A 125 13.28 -13.69 8.44
N CYS A 126 14.38 -14.24 8.95
CA CYS A 126 15.22 -13.55 9.94
C CYS A 126 15.89 -12.29 9.36
N VAL A 127 16.41 -12.34 8.15
CA VAL A 127 17.05 -11.17 7.51
C VAL A 127 16.05 -10.01 7.39
N LEU A 128 14.80 -10.30 7.04
CA LEU A 128 13.77 -9.27 6.88
C LEU A 128 13.20 -8.78 8.22
N TRP A 129 12.94 -9.68 9.15
CA TRP A 129 12.07 -9.40 10.30
C TRP A 129 12.72 -9.52 11.67
N ALA A 130 13.96 -10.04 11.80
CA ALA A 130 14.56 -10.25 13.12
C ALA A 130 14.70 -8.94 13.90
N PHE A 131 15.08 -7.83 13.26
CA PHE A 131 15.24 -6.55 13.93
C PHE A 131 13.92 -6.01 14.51
N PRO A 132 12.85 -5.81 13.73
CA PRO A 132 11.58 -5.33 14.25
C PRO A 132 10.95 -6.31 15.24
N LEU A 133 11.07 -7.63 15.03
CA LEU A 133 10.57 -8.63 15.97
C LEU A 133 11.28 -8.56 17.33
N LEU A 134 12.61 -8.38 17.32
CA LEU A 134 13.36 -8.24 18.55
C LEU A 134 12.91 -7.01 19.34
N ILE A 135 12.86 -5.84 18.70
CA ILE A 135 12.53 -4.57 19.36
C ILE A 135 11.08 -4.57 19.85
N CYS A 136 10.13 -4.87 18.99
CA CYS A 136 8.71 -4.87 19.33
C CYS A 136 8.35 -6.04 20.26
N GLY A 137 8.96 -7.21 20.08
CA GLY A 137 8.78 -8.36 20.96
C GLY A 137 9.25 -8.09 22.40
N LEU A 138 10.44 -7.51 22.56
CA LEU A 138 10.96 -7.10 23.86
C LEU A 138 10.08 -6.02 24.51
N PHE A 139 9.57 -5.07 23.71
CA PHE A 139 8.64 -4.06 24.22
C PHE A 139 7.34 -4.71 24.74
N VAL A 140 6.73 -5.59 23.97
CA VAL A 140 5.51 -6.31 24.38
C VAL A 140 5.76 -7.10 25.67
N VAL A 141 6.80 -7.94 25.69
CA VAL A 141 7.13 -8.77 26.85
C VAL A 141 7.45 -7.92 28.08
N SER A 142 8.28 -6.88 27.95
CA SER A 142 8.62 -6.00 29.07
C SER A 142 7.41 -5.24 29.61
N THR A 143 6.52 -4.77 28.73
CA THR A 143 5.29 -4.10 29.12
C THR A 143 4.35 -5.03 29.88
N LEU A 144 4.20 -6.27 29.42
CA LEU A 144 3.39 -7.27 30.11
C LEU A 144 3.97 -7.65 31.47
N ILE A 145 5.29 -7.88 31.58
CA ILE A 145 5.98 -8.23 32.85
C ILE A 145 5.87 -7.06 33.83
N LYS A 146 6.19 -5.84 33.42
CA LYS A 146 6.15 -4.64 34.26
C LYS A 146 4.76 -4.40 34.86
N ASN A 147 3.71 -4.69 34.14
CA ASN A 147 2.33 -4.43 34.55
C ASN A 147 1.69 -5.65 35.26
N ARG A 148 2.34 -6.82 35.25
CA ARG A 148 1.86 -8.02 35.93
C ARG A 148 2.30 -8.00 37.39
N ASN A 149 1.35 -7.98 38.33
CA ASN A 149 1.64 -8.09 39.77
C ASN A 149 1.61 -9.56 40.18
N PHE A 150 2.78 -10.13 40.48
CA PHE A 150 2.90 -11.53 40.87
C PHE A 150 2.54 -11.79 42.34
N THR A 151 2.54 -10.75 43.17
CA THR A 151 2.50 -10.89 44.65
C THR A 151 1.10 -10.80 45.24
N ASN A 152 0.12 -10.29 44.53
CA ASN A 152 -1.21 -10.10 45.11
C ASN A 152 -2.32 -10.60 44.15
N LYS A 153 -3.07 -11.63 44.56
CA LYS A 153 -4.17 -12.22 43.76
C LYS A 153 -5.24 -11.19 43.37
N LYS A 154 -5.50 -10.17 44.20
CA LYS A 154 -6.48 -9.09 43.96
C LYS A 154 -6.04 -8.05 42.91
N THR A 155 -4.73 -7.91 42.65
CA THR A 155 -4.20 -6.88 41.73
C THR A 155 -3.62 -7.46 40.44
N ARG A 156 -4.06 -8.65 40.02
CA ARG A 156 -3.63 -9.29 38.75
C ARG A 156 -4.17 -8.59 37.49
N ASN A 157 -4.87 -7.48 37.66
CA ASN A 157 -5.46 -6.78 36.51
C ASN A 157 -4.39 -5.99 35.74
N LEU A 158 -3.91 -6.55 34.63
CA LEU A 158 -2.98 -5.92 33.71
C LEU A 158 -3.52 -4.56 33.19
N PHE A 159 -4.81 -4.49 32.93
CA PHE A 159 -5.46 -3.30 32.36
C PHE A 159 -5.50 -2.11 33.32
N TYR A 160 -5.46 -2.34 34.63
CA TYR A 160 -5.41 -1.27 35.61
C TYR A 160 -4.11 -0.48 35.56
N LYS A 161 -2.97 -1.14 35.42
CA LYS A 161 -1.66 -0.52 35.50
C LYS A 161 -1.08 -0.05 34.18
N ILE A 162 -1.41 -0.72 33.07
CA ILE A 162 -0.82 -0.42 31.78
C ILE A 162 -1.14 1.01 31.33
N ASN A 163 -0.13 1.75 30.87
CA ASN A 163 -0.35 3.05 30.24
C ASN A 163 -1.11 2.85 28.92
N VAL A 164 -1.99 3.79 28.61
CA VAL A 164 -2.81 3.77 27.38
C VAL A 164 -1.94 3.76 26.11
N SER A 165 -0.86 4.55 26.08
CA SER A 165 0.07 4.57 24.95
C SER A 165 0.81 3.25 24.78
N ASP A 166 1.23 2.63 25.91
CA ASP A 166 1.87 1.32 25.88
C ASP A 166 0.89 0.22 25.42
N LEU A 167 -0.37 0.29 25.88
CA LEU A 167 -1.41 -0.64 25.44
C LEU A 167 -1.65 -0.55 23.93
N TYR A 168 -1.77 0.68 23.41
CA TYR A 168 -1.90 0.91 21.97
C TYR A 168 -0.69 0.37 21.21
N GLY A 169 0.51 0.64 21.72
CA GLY A 169 1.74 0.12 21.15
C GLY A 169 1.83 -1.42 21.15
N VAL A 170 1.37 -2.07 22.22
CA VAL A 170 1.28 -3.55 22.26
C VAL A 170 0.33 -4.06 21.17
N VAL A 171 -0.85 -3.43 20.99
CA VAL A 171 -1.80 -3.84 19.94
C VAL A 171 -1.18 -3.70 18.55
N LEU A 172 -0.57 -2.55 18.23
CA LEU A 172 0.07 -2.34 16.93
C LEU A 172 1.22 -3.32 16.68
N SER A 173 2.04 -3.60 17.70
CA SER A 173 3.13 -4.58 17.60
C SER A 173 2.60 -5.99 17.31
N LEU A 174 1.56 -6.42 18.01
CA LEU A 174 0.95 -7.73 17.80
C LEU A 174 0.29 -7.84 16.43
N CYS A 175 -0.39 -6.76 15.96
CA CYS A 175 -0.95 -6.72 14.62
C CYS A 175 0.16 -6.83 13.54
N ALA A 176 1.26 -6.09 13.70
CA ALA A 176 2.39 -6.16 12.78
C ALA A 176 3.00 -7.58 12.72
N MET A 177 3.17 -8.22 13.90
CA MET A 177 3.65 -9.61 13.99
C MET A 177 2.67 -10.58 13.29
N GLY A 178 1.36 -10.41 13.50
CA GLY A 178 0.33 -11.20 12.82
C GLY A 178 0.40 -11.06 11.29
N LEU A 179 0.58 -9.83 10.79
CA LEU A 179 0.63 -9.55 9.35
C LEU A 179 1.81 -10.20 8.63
N ILE A 180 2.94 -10.43 9.29
CA ILE A 180 4.07 -11.17 8.70
C ILE A 180 3.92 -12.69 8.81
N LEU A 181 3.10 -13.19 9.76
CA LEU A 181 2.89 -14.62 9.94
C LEU A 181 1.74 -15.16 9.10
N ILE A 182 0.69 -14.37 8.86
CA ILE A 182 -0.47 -14.78 8.07
C ILE A 182 -0.07 -15.31 6.68
N PRO A 183 0.78 -14.62 5.88
CA PRO A 183 1.18 -15.10 4.55
C PRO A 183 2.11 -16.33 4.57
N GLU A 184 2.56 -16.75 5.75
CA GLU A 184 3.25 -18.04 5.92
C GLU A 184 2.27 -19.20 6.18
N ILE A 185 0.98 -18.92 6.43
CA ILE A 185 -0.04 -19.93 6.74
C ILE A 185 -1.07 -20.00 5.64
N VAL A 186 -1.61 -18.84 5.23
CA VAL A 186 -2.69 -18.74 4.24
C VAL A 186 -2.41 -17.63 3.23
N TYR A 187 -3.02 -17.75 2.06
CA TYR A 187 -2.99 -16.71 1.01
C TYR A 187 -4.35 -16.61 0.31
N VAL A 188 -4.61 -15.45 -0.28
CA VAL A 188 -5.78 -15.25 -1.14
C VAL A 188 -5.42 -15.70 -2.54
N ARG A 189 -6.23 -16.59 -3.12
CA ARG A 189 -6.05 -17.10 -4.49
C ARG A 189 -6.36 -16.01 -5.49
N ASP A 190 -5.47 -15.84 -6.46
CA ASP A 190 -5.58 -14.85 -7.52
C ASP A 190 -5.01 -15.39 -8.84
N ILE A 191 -4.87 -14.51 -9.83
CA ILE A 191 -4.33 -14.86 -11.15
C ILE A 191 -2.92 -15.47 -11.12
N TYR A 192 -2.15 -15.22 -10.06
CA TYR A 192 -0.78 -15.71 -9.90
C TYR A 192 -0.70 -17.07 -9.20
N GLU A 193 -1.84 -17.73 -8.89
CA GLU A 193 -1.86 -18.97 -8.11
C GLU A 193 -0.94 -20.06 -8.68
N LYS A 194 -0.80 -20.14 -10.01
CA LYS A 194 0.06 -21.16 -10.66
C LYS A 194 1.55 -20.83 -10.62
N THR A 195 1.92 -19.55 -10.58
CA THR A 195 3.32 -19.10 -10.69
C THR A 195 3.88 -18.58 -9.38
N ALA A 196 3.10 -17.83 -8.63
CA ALA A 196 3.51 -17.20 -7.38
C ALA A 196 2.31 -17.06 -6.41
N PRO A 197 1.78 -18.18 -5.86
CA PRO A 197 0.46 -18.25 -5.23
C PRO A 197 0.26 -17.28 -4.06
N ARG A 198 1.30 -16.93 -3.34
CA ARG A 198 1.20 -16.02 -2.17
C ARG A 198 1.77 -14.62 -2.39
N ALA A 199 2.23 -14.29 -3.59
CA ALA A 199 2.96 -13.05 -3.86
C ALA A 199 2.15 -11.80 -3.47
N ASN A 200 0.90 -11.69 -3.92
CA ASN A 200 0.03 -10.56 -3.60
C ASN A 200 -0.31 -10.48 -2.11
N THR A 201 -0.65 -11.61 -1.49
CA THR A 201 -0.93 -11.66 -0.04
C THR A 201 0.28 -11.22 0.75
N MET A 202 1.45 -11.77 0.41
CA MET A 202 2.72 -11.44 1.06
C MET A 202 3.04 -9.95 0.90
N PHE A 203 3.03 -9.43 -0.33
CA PHE A 203 3.30 -8.03 -0.61
C PHE A 203 2.37 -7.08 0.18
N LYS A 204 1.06 -7.33 0.12
CA LYS A 204 0.07 -6.45 0.77
C LYS A 204 0.18 -6.46 2.29
N LEU A 205 0.33 -7.63 2.90
CA LEU A 205 0.38 -7.74 4.36
C LEU A 205 1.72 -7.29 4.93
N THR A 206 2.84 -7.68 4.31
CA THR A 206 4.17 -7.32 4.83
C THR A 206 4.49 -5.84 4.67
N TYR A 207 3.96 -5.18 3.62
CA TYR A 207 4.08 -3.73 3.46
C TYR A 207 3.42 -2.97 4.62
N GLN A 208 2.22 -3.39 5.02
CA GLN A 208 1.52 -2.78 6.15
C GLN A 208 2.19 -3.14 7.50
N ALA A 209 2.70 -4.36 7.63
CA ALA A 209 3.49 -4.75 8.80
C ALA A 209 4.73 -3.85 8.97
N TYR A 210 5.43 -3.55 7.87
CA TYR A 210 6.59 -2.64 7.88
C TYR A 210 6.22 -1.26 8.43
N ILE A 211 5.09 -0.68 7.99
CA ILE A 211 4.61 0.63 8.48
C ILE A 211 4.33 0.57 9.98
N LEU A 212 3.60 -0.44 10.45
CA LEU A 212 3.28 -0.60 11.87
C LEU A 212 4.54 -0.82 12.72
N PHE A 213 5.48 -1.63 12.27
CA PHE A 213 6.77 -1.81 12.94
C PHE A 213 7.58 -0.53 12.99
N ALA A 214 7.64 0.23 11.89
CA ALA A 214 8.37 1.50 11.85
C ALA A 214 7.81 2.52 12.85
N LEU A 215 6.49 2.66 12.94
CA LEU A 215 5.83 3.49 13.94
C LEU A 215 6.16 3.04 15.36
N MET A 216 6.10 1.73 15.61
CA MET A 216 6.38 1.20 16.95
C MET A 216 7.84 1.31 17.33
N MET A 217 8.78 1.01 16.46
CA MET A 217 10.21 1.17 16.72
C MET A 217 10.54 2.64 17.02
N SER A 218 9.93 3.58 16.29
CA SER A 218 10.10 5.02 16.57
C SER A 218 9.57 5.41 17.95
N TYR A 219 8.39 4.93 18.34
CA TYR A 219 7.82 5.15 19.67
C TYR A 219 8.74 4.59 20.77
N ILE A 220 9.19 3.34 20.62
CA ILE A 220 10.04 2.65 21.57
C ILE A 220 11.38 3.38 21.75
N LEU A 221 11.99 3.83 20.66
CA LEU A 221 13.26 4.58 20.68
C LEU A 221 13.09 5.91 21.43
N VAL A 222 12.07 6.71 21.07
CA VAL A 222 11.82 8.00 21.73
C VAL A 222 11.53 7.81 23.20
N PHE A 223 10.70 6.82 23.57
CA PHE A 223 10.40 6.52 24.96
C PHE A 223 11.65 6.10 25.75
N PHE A 224 12.47 5.23 25.18
CA PHE A 224 13.74 4.77 25.79
C PHE A 224 14.68 5.96 26.01
N VAL A 225 14.87 6.82 25.04
CA VAL A 225 15.74 8.01 25.13
C VAL A 225 15.20 9.00 26.16
N ALA A 226 13.89 9.31 26.10
CA ALA A 226 13.26 10.25 27.03
C ALA A 226 13.35 9.77 28.50
N ASP A 227 13.11 8.49 28.75
CA ASP A 227 13.22 7.88 30.07
C ASP A 227 14.66 7.97 30.62
N ARG A 228 15.66 7.78 29.75
CA ARG A 228 17.09 7.93 30.12
C ARG A 228 17.50 9.36 30.44
N ILE A 229 17.03 10.32 29.65
CA ILE A 229 17.28 11.75 29.89
C ILE A 229 16.69 12.14 31.24
N LYS A 230 15.46 11.70 31.55
CA LYS A 230 14.80 11.97 32.83
C LYS A 230 15.58 11.42 34.01
N ILE A 231 16.04 10.17 33.94
CA ILE A 231 16.86 9.54 35.00
C ILE A 231 18.16 10.34 35.22
N LEU A 232 18.82 10.78 34.12
CA LEU A 232 20.06 11.57 34.22
C LEU A 232 19.83 12.93 34.85
N GLN A 233 18.68 13.59 34.56
CA GLN A 233 18.31 14.87 35.18
C GLN A 233 17.99 14.72 36.65
N GLU A 234 17.24 13.72 37.07
CA GLU A 234 16.92 13.43 38.46
C GLU A 234 18.18 13.12 39.27
N THR A 235 19.16 12.41 38.68
CA THR A 235 20.46 12.10 39.34
C THR A 235 21.33 13.34 39.51
N LYS A 236 21.23 14.36 38.63
CA LYS A 236 21.98 15.62 38.78
C LYS A 236 21.39 16.55 39.85
N LEU A 237 20.08 16.47 40.09
CA LEU A 237 19.37 17.30 41.10
C LEU A 237 19.62 16.77 42.53
N ASP A 238 19.91 15.49 42.69
CA ASP A 238 20.18 14.87 43.99
C ASP A 238 21.67 14.76 44.26
N ASN A 239 22.25 15.85 44.76
CA ASN A 239 23.70 16.00 45.03
C ASN A 239 24.26 14.98 46.04
N ARG A 240 23.50 14.01 46.55
CA ARG A 240 23.95 13.05 47.57
C ARG A 240 24.36 11.69 47.07
N TYR A 241 24.03 11.30 45.83
CA TYR A 241 24.40 10.01 45.30
C TYR A 241 24.69 10.09 43.80
N GLU A 242 25.96 10.05 43.42
CA GLU A 242 26.36 9.66 42.03
C GLU A 242 25.94 8.21 41.78
N LYS A 243 24.67 8.00 41.53
CA LYS A 243 24.20 6.74 41.03
C LYS A 243 24.59 6.67 39.53
N LYS A 244 25.83 6.21 39.28
CA LYS A 244 26.27 5.87 37.90
C LYS A 244 25.21 4.95 37.30
N VAL A 245 24.45 5.45 36.34
CA VAL A 245 23.48 4.66 35.58
C VAL A 245 24.28 3.65 34.76
N ARG A 246 24.60 2.50 35.35
CA ARG A 246 25.23 1.40 34.63
C ARG A 246 24.17 0.61 33.90
N LEU A 247 24.36 0.47 32.58
CA LEU A 247 23.55 -0.47 31.79
C LEU A 247 23.83 -1.89 32.30
N SER A 248 22.76 -2.68 32.45
CA SER A 248 22.92 -4.10 32.76
C SER A 248 23.56 -4.83 31.57
N LYS A 249 24.24 -5.96 31.86
CA LYS A 249 24.81 -6.80 30.79
C LYS A 249 23.78 -7.16 29.73
N VAL A 250 22.54 -7.47 30.15
CA VAL A 250 21.43 -7.75 29.23
C VAL A 250 21.10 -6.56 28.32
N GLN A 251 21.04 -5.35 28.87
CA GLN A 251 20.80 -4.14 28.08
C GLN A 251 21.90 -3.87 27.06
N ILE A 252 23.16 -4.10 27.43
CA ILE A 252 24.30 -3.96 26.50
C ILE A 252 24.22 -5.00 25.39
N THR A 253 23.97 -6.27 25.74
CA THR A 253 23.86 -7.35 24.73
C THR A 253 22.71 -7.11 23.76
N VAL A 254 21.50 -6.80 24.27
CA VAL A 254 20.32 -6.54 23.43
C VAL A 254 20.54 -5.30 22.57
N GLY A 255 21.10 -4.23 23.12
CA GLY A 255 21.44 -3.01 22.36
C GLY A 255 22.47 -3.28 21.25
N GLY A 256 23.51 -4.06 21.55
CA GLY A 256 24.50 -4.50 20.57
C GLY A 256 23.87 -5.32 19.44
N MET A 257 23.04 -6.31 19.78
CA MET A 257 22.30 -7.09 18.77
C MET A 257 21.38 -6.20 17.91
N ALA A 258 20.67 -5.27 18.51
CA ALA A 258 19.80 -4.35 17.78
C ALA A 258 20.59 -3.48 16.80
N ILE A 259 21.77 -2.98 17.19
CA ILE A 259 22.65 -2.20 16.31
C ILE A 259 23.18 -3.07 15.16
N ILE A 260 23.62 -4.28 15.41
CA ILE A 260 24.10 -5.21 14.37
C ILE A 260 22.98 -5.49 13.36
N LEU A 261 21.77 -5.81 13.84
CA LEU A 261 20.62 -6.05 12.98
C LEU A 261 20.22 -4.80 12.18
N LEU A 262 20.28 -3.61 12.79
CA LEU A 262 20.02 -2.35 12.07
C LEU A 262 21.04 -2.11 10.95
N ILE A 263 22.33 -2.31 11.24
CA ILE A 263 23.39 -2.17 10.22
C ILE A 263 23.18 -3.18 9.09
N SER A 264 22.79 -4.42 9.41
CA SER A 264 22.53 -5.45 8.39
C SER A 264 21.38 -5.07 7.44
N THR A 265 20.34 -4.38 7.95
CA THR A 265 19.24 -3.89 7.09
C THR A 265 19.69 -2.79 6.12
N CYS A 266 20.71 -1.99 6.48
CA CYS A 266 21.27 -0.98 5.58
C CYS A 266 21.98 -1.60 4.37
N GLY A 267 22.50 -2.83 4.49
CA GLY A 267 23.10 -3.57 3.38
C GLY A 267 22.12 -3.84 2.23
N TYR A 268 20.84 -4.01 2.53
CA TYR A 268 19.80 -4.17 1.52
C TYR A 268 19.72 -2.96 0.56
N PHE A 269 19.74 -1.74 1.11
CA PHE A 269 19.72 -0.53 0.29
C PHE A 269 20.88 -0.47 -0.69
N ILE A 270 22.09 -0.78 -0.22
CA ILE A 270 23.29 -0.78 -1.07
C ILE A 270 23.14 -1.84 -2.17
N ASN A 271 22.78 -3.08 -1.81
CA ASN A 271 22.58 -4.16 -2.77
C ASN A 271 21.48 -3.88 -3.79
N ALA A 272 20.32 -3.42 -3.33
CA ALA A 272 19.19 -3.10 -4.19
C ALA A 272 19.57 -1.96 -5.17
N THR A 273 20.15 -0.88 -4.67
CA THR A 273 20.57 0.25 -5.50
C THR A 273 21.64 -0.16 -6.51
N THR A 274 22.60 -0.99 -6.11
CA THR A 274 23.66 -1.48 -7.00
C THR A 274 23.09 -2.34 -8.12
N ASN A 275 22.18 -3.26 -7.80
CA ASN A 275 21.62 -4.18 -8.79
C ASN A 275 20.60 -3.53 -9.73
N TRP A 276 19.74 -2.64 -9.21
CA TRP A 276 18.71 -1.99 -10.03
C TRP A 276 19.23 -0.79 -10.82
N PHE A 277 20.20 -0.04 -10.27
CA PHE A 277 20.69 1.21 -10.86
C PHE A 277 22.15 1.16 -11.32
N THR A 278 22.72 -0.04 -11.53
CA THR A 278 24.06 -0.30 -12.10
C THR A 278 25.23 0.33 -11.33
N GLY A 279 25.14 0.41 -10.02
CA GLY A 279 26.25 0.80 -9.16
C GLY A 279 26.02 2.02 -8.27
N PHE A 280 26.78 2.06 -7.19
CA PHE A 280 26.79 3.19 -6.26
C PHE A 280 28.23 3.71 -6.09
N PRO A 281 28.49 5.04 -6.17
CA PRO A 281 27.52 6.12 -6.45
C PRO A 281 26.94 6.02 -7.87
N LEU A 282 25.71 6.46 -8.05
CA LEU A 282 24.99 6.48 -9.33
C LEU A 282 25.78 7.27 -10.37
N LYS A 283 26.72 6.61 -11.06
CA LYS A 283 27.56 7.25 -12.06
C LYS A 283 26.74 7.45 -13.35
N ASN A 284 26.37 8.70 -13.60
CA ASN A 284 26.08 9.27 -14.92
C ASN A 284 24.81 8.82 -15.69
N LYS A 285 23.97 7.95 -15.19
CA LYS A 285 22.76 7.53 -15.95
C LYS A 285 21.48 8.27 -15.58
N TYR A 286 21.39 8.79 -14.38
CA TYR A 286 20.16 9.43 -13.88
C TYR A 286 20.46 10.84 -13.35
N GLN A 287 20.56 11.79 -14.27
CA GLN A 287 20.77 13.21 -13.92
C GLN A 287 19.46 13.96 -13.65
N THR A 288 18.32 13.29 -13.76
CA THR A 288 17.01 13.91 -13.67
C THR A 288 16.01 13.00 -12.94
N LEU A 289 15.05 13.61 -12.23
CA LEU A 289 13.88 12.93 -11.67
C LEU A 289 12.76 12.77 -12.71
N ASN A 290 12.99 13.17 -13.96
CA ASN A 290 12.04 12.99 -15.04
C ASN A 290 11.93 11.51 -15.42
N ALA A 291 10.85 10.86 -15.03
CA ALA A 291 10.59 9.46 -15.33
C ALA A 291 10.37 9.16 -16.82
N THR A 292 10.12 10.18 -17.65
CA THR A 292 9.93 10.04 -19.10
C THR A 292 11.22 10.16 -19.93
N ALA A 293 12.33 10.48 -19.30
CA ALA A 293 13.61 10.73 -19.98
C ALA A 293 14.13 9.48 -20.74
N TYR A 294 13.73 8.26 -20.34
CA TYR A 294 14.13 7.05 -21.06
C TYR A 294 13.58 6.98 -22.49
N LEU A 295 12.41 7.58 -22.75
CA LEU A 295 11.83 7.63 -24.10
C LEU A 295 12.74 8.38 -25.08
N GLU A 296 13.39 9.46 -24.62
CA GLU A 296 14.27 10.27 -25.46
C GLU A 296 15.50 9.49 -25.94
N ASN A 297 15.94 8.50 -25.16
CA ASN A 297 17.08 7.66 -25.49
C ASN A 297 16.69 6.44 -26.33
N ALA A 298 15.48 5.91 -26.13
CA ALA A 298 15.05 4.66 -26.74
C ALA A 298 14.25 4.87 -28.04
N ILE A 299 13.34 5.84 -28.04
CA ILE A 299 12.45 6.15 -29.16
C ILE A 299 12.31 7.71 -29.32
N PRO A 300 13.39 8.40 -29.72
CA PRO A 300 13.48 9.87 -29.70
C PRO A 300 12.46 10.56 -30.61
N GLU A 301 12.02 9.91 -31.68
CA GLU A 301 10.98 10.44 -32.58
C GLU A 301 9.63 10.47 -31.90
N ASP A 302 9.23 9.34 -31.24
CA ASP A 302 8.00 9.22 -30.50
C ASP A 302 7.99 10.17 -29.30
N ALA A 303 9.11 10.28 -28.58
CA ALA A 303 9.27 11.23 -27.49
C ALA A 303 9.07 12.70 -27.96
N ALA A 304 9.54 13.04 -29.16
CA ALA A 304 9.31 14.36 -29.75
C ALA A 304 7.85 14.60 -30.11
N ALA A 305 7.17 13.58 -30.64
CA ALA A 305 5.75 13.62 -30.98
C ALA A 305 4.88 13.76 -29.71
N ILE A 306 5.19 13.03 -28.66
CA ILE A 306 4.52 13.14 -27.35
C ILE A 306 4.71 14.53 -26.73
N ARG A 307 5.92 15.11 -26.80
CA ARG A 307 6.14 16.50 -26.37
C ARG A 307 5.33 17.49 -27.19
N TRP A 308 5.19 17.24 -28.49
CA TRP A 308 4.37 18.09 -29.36
C TRP A 308 2.90 18.05 -28.94
N LEU A 309 2.34 16.85 -28.68
CA LEU A 309 0.98 16.70 -28.16
C LEU A 309 0.77 17.47 -26.86
N ASN A 310 1.65 17.28 -25.88
CA ASN A 310 1.60 17.96 -24.58
C ASN A 310 1.64 19.50 -24.70
N LYS A 311 2.31 20.03 -25.72
CA LYS A 311 2.46 21.48 -25.93
C LYS A 311 1.31 22.09 -26.71
N ASN A 312 0.74 21.35 -27.69
CA ASN A 312 -0.14 21.94 -28.71
C ASN A 312 -1.60 21.52 -28.56
N ILE A 313 -1.87 20.45 -27.81
CA ILE A 313 -3.27 19.96 -27.64
C ILE A 313 -3.82 20.51 -26.33
N THR A 314 -5.07 20.98 -26.43
CA THR A 314 -5.88 21.40 -25.29
C THR A 314 -7.15 20.56 -25.21
N GLY A 315 -7.67 20.34 -24.01
CA GLY A 315 -8.82 19.47 -23.78
C GLY A 315 -8.45 18.00 -23.69
N GLN A 316 -9.35 17.12 -24.05
CA GLN A 316 -9.21 15.66 -23.94
C GLN A 316 -9.63 14.95 -25.24
N PRO A 317 -9.04 15.30 -26.42
CA PRO A 317 -9.34 14.59 -27.65
C PRO A 317 -8.81 13.16 -27.61
N THR A 318 -9.52 12.24 -28.24
CA THR A 318 -9.10 10.83 -28.33
C THR A 318 -7.94 10.67 -29.30
N VAL A 319 -6.87 10.02 -28.85
CA VAL A 319 -5.70 9.66 -29.65
C VAL A 319 -5.69 8.15 -29.89
N LEU A 320 -5.64 7.75 -31.16
CA LEU A 320 -5.40 6.35 -31.53
C LEU A 320 -3.90 6.05 -31.40
N GLU A 321 -3.56 5.00 -30.70
CA GLU A 321 -2.21 4.43 -30.59
C GLU A 321 -2.28 2.90 -30.56
N ALA A 322 -1.17 2.22 -30.74
CA ALA A 322 -1.11 0.76 -30.64
C ALA A 322 -1.50 0.27 -29.25
N CYS A 323 -2.45 -0.67 -29.20
CA CYS A 323 -2.83 -1.32 -27.94
C CYS A 323 -1.67 -2.13 -27.37
N GLY A 324 -1.45 -2.03 -26.07
CA GLY A 324 -0.33 -2.67 -25.43
C GLY A 324 -0.70 -3.79 -24.47
N ASP A 325 0.31 -4.60 -24.13
CA ASP A 325 0.27 -5.49 -22.98
C ASP A 325 0.69 -4.74 -21.72
N SER A 326 0.18 -5.18 -20.58
CA SER A 326 0.50 -4.56 -19.29
C SER A 326 1.98 -4.67 -18.94
N TYR A 327 2.51 -3.60 -18.32
CA TYR A 327 3.89 -3.49 -17.82
C TYR A 327 4.99 -3.55 -18.90
N LYS A 328 4.67 -3.18 -20.14
CA LYS A 328 5.66 -2.93 -21.16
C LYS A 328 5.98 -1.45 -21.28
N ASP A 329 7.26 -1.12 -21.38
CA ASP A 329 7.77 0.25 -21.23
C ASP A 329 7.27 1.23 -22.30
N TYR A 330 6.94 0.73 -23.49
CA TYR A 330 6.56 1.58 -24.63
C TYR A 330 5.10 1.41 -25.03
N ASP A 331 4.41 0.41 -24.52
CA ASP A 331 3.03 0.17 -24.86
C ASP A 331 2.12 1.23 -24.22
N ASN A 332 1.18 1.78 -25.01
CA ASN A 332 0.31 2.89 -24.62
C ASN A 332 1.08 4.13 -24.11
N ARG A 333 2.25 4.38 -24.68
CA ARG A 333 3.11 5.49 -24.29
C ARG A 333 2.51 6.87 -24.53
N VAL A 334 1.65 7.00 -25.58
CA VAL A 334 1.05 8.29 -25.91
C VAL A 334 0.02 8.69 -24.87
N SER A 335 -0.96 7.84 -24.60
CA SER A 335 -1.98 8.09 -23.57
C SER A 335 -1.37 8.20 -22.18
N ALA A 336 -0.41 7.33 -21.84
CA ALA A 336 0.25 7.35 -20.53
C ALA A 336 1.04 8.63 -20.26
N MET A 337 1.70 9.21 -21.28
CA MET A 337 2.57 10.38 -21.13
C MET A 337 1.89 11.72 -21.45
N THR A 338 0.70 11.69 -22.02
CA THR A 338 -0.07 12.90 -22.32
C THR A 338 -1.32 13.06 -21.46
N GLY A 339 -1.85 11.95 -20.91
CA GLY A 339 -3.15 11.93 -20.25
C GLY A 339 -4.34 12.00 -21.22
N LEU A 340 -4.10 11.92 -22.53
CA LEU A 340 -5.16 11.89 -23.53
C LEU A 340 -5.85 10.52 -23.56
N PRO A 341 -7.19 10.46 -23.73
CA PRO A 341 -7.88 9.18 -23.86
C PRO A 341 -7.46 8.45 -25.14
N THR A 342 -7.44 7.12 -25.08
CA THR A 342 -7.18 6.26 -26.23
C THR A 342 -8.29 5.20 -26.39
N VAL A 343 -8.34 4.52 -27.53
CA VAL A 343 -9.37 3.51 -27.84
C VAL A 343 -9.29 2.30 -26.90
N LEU A 344 -8.06 1.83 -26.62
CA LEU A 344 -7.80 0.75 -25.69
C LEU A 344 -6.44 0.97 -25.00
N GLY A 345 -6.46 0.93 -23.67
CA GLY A 345 -5.26 0.99 -22.85
C GLY A 345 -4.55 -0.36 -22.74
N TRP A 346 -3.89 -0.60 -21.61
CA TRP A 346 -3.26 -1.90 -21.33
C TRP A 346 -4.32 -3.00 -21.23
N TYR A 347 -4.34 -3.88 -22.20
CA TYR A 347 -5.36 -4.91 -22.37
C TYR A 347 -5.68 -5.71 -21.11
N VAL A 348 -4.65 -6.22 -20.41
CA VAL A 348 -4.85 -7.02 -19.20
C VAL A 348 -5.42 -6.18 -18.05
N HIS A 349 -5.00 -4.91 -17.93
CA HIS A 349 -5.54 -4.01 -16.91
C HIS A 349 -6.99 -3.63 -17.18
N GLU A 350 -7.33 -3.31 -18.43
CA GLU A 350 -8.71 -3.00 -18.81
C GLU A 350 -9.63 -4.19 -18.49
N TRP A 351 -9.26 -5.38 -18.93
CA TRP A 351 -9.98 -6.61 -18.63
C TRP A 351 -10.15 -6.86 -17.14
N LEU A 352 -9.09 -6.72 -16.35
CA LEU A 352 -9.11 -6.94 -14.90
C LEU A 352 -10.10 -6.02 -14.17
N TRP A 353 -10.25 -4.79 -14.65
CA TRP A 353 -11.14 -3.81 -14.03
C TRP A 353 -12.58 -3.87 -14.55
N ARG A 354 -12.77 -4.22 -15.81
CA ARG A 354 -14.08 -4.23 -16.46
C ARG A 354 -14.81 -5.56 -16.39
N ASN A 355 -14.10 -6.65 -16.12
CA ASN A 355 -14.65 -8.01 -16.13
C ASN A 355 -15.37 -8.39 -17.42
N ASN A 356 -14.93 -7.87 -18.55
CA ASN A 356 -15.50 -8.15 -19.85
C ASN A 356 -14.34 -8.32 -20.85
N LEU A 357 -14.22 -9.50 -21.44
CA LEU A 357 -13.22 -9.77 -22.46
C LEU A 357 -13.72 -9.43 -23.88
N ASP A 358 -15.02 -9.42 -24.09
CA ASP A 358 -15.59 -9.27 -25.42
C ASP A 358 -15.36 -7.87 -25.98
N GLU A 359 -15.56 -6.84 -25.12
CA GLU A 359 -15.35 -5.44 -25.52
C GLU A 359 -13.86 -5.13 -25.75
N GLU A 360 -12.98 -5.61 -24.87
CA GLU A 360 -11.53 -5.39 -25.02
C GLU A 360 -10.98 -6.12 -26.25
N ASN A 361 -11.43 -7.35 -26.51
CA ASN A 361 -11.05 -8.09 -27.71
C ASN A 361 -11.54 -7.38 -28.99
N LYS A 362 -12.78 -6.88 -28.99
CA LYS A 362 -13.34 -6.14 -30.10
C LYS A 362 -12.54 -4.86 -30.37
N ARG A 363 -12.25 -4.07 -29.32
CA ARG A 363 -11.44 -2.85 -29.47
C ARG A 363 -10.03 -3.15 -29.98
N ARG A 364 -9.42 -4.23 -29.51
CA ARG A 364 -8.11 -4.66 -29.98
C ARG A 364 -8.12 -4.98 -31.47
N THR A 365 -9.12 -5.74 -31.95
CA THR A 365 -9.29 -6.05 -33.35
C THR A 365 -9.60 -4.78 -34.17
N ASP A 366 -10.49 -3.92 -33.68
CA ASP A 366 -10.83 -2.67 -34.36
C ASP A 366 -9.60 -1.74 -34.52
N VAL A 367 -8.74 -1.62 -33.50
CA VAL A 367 -7.49 -0.83 -33.59
C VAL A 367 -6.53 -1.43 -34.60
N GLU A 368 -6.35 -2.76 -34.63
CA GLU A 368 -5.55 -3.44 -35.64
C GLU A 368 -6.10 -3.19 -37.06
N THR A 369 -7.41 -3.30 -37.24
CA THR A 369 -8.09 -3.01 -38.53
C THR A 369 -7.84 -1.59 -38.97
N ILE A 370 -7.94 -0.59 -38.06
CA ILE A 370 -7.66 0.80 -38.42
C ILE A 370 -6.23 0.97 -38.94
N TYR A 371 -5.25 0.32 -38.35
CA TYR A 371 -3.86 0.44 -38.79
C TYR A 371 -3.53 -0.31 -40.07
N THR A 372 -4.21 -1.43 -40.36
CA THR A 372 -3.80 -2.37 -41.40
C THR A 372 -4.76 -2.47 -42.61
N SER A 373 -6.02 -2.06 -42.45
CA SER A 373 -7.01 -2.17 -43.53
C SER A 373 -6.67 -1.30 -44.74
N THR A 374 -7.07 -1.76 -45.92
CA THR A 374 -7.02 -1.01 -47.18
C THR A 374 -8.37 -0.37 -47.55
N ASP A 375 -9.42 -0.70 -46.78
CA ASP A 375 -10.77 -0.12 -47.01
C ASP A 375 -10.92 1.18 -46.22
N LYS A 376 -10.90 2.29 -46.95
CA LYS A 376 -11.07 3.63 -46.40
C LYS A 376 -12.39 3.79 -45.64
N LYS A 377 -13.46 3.17 -46.13
CA LYS A 377 -14.79 3.31 -45.52
C LYS A 377 -14.84 2.59 -44.17
N GLU A 378 -14.33 1.37 -44.08
CA GLU A 378 -14.22 0.59 -42.85
C GLU A 378 -13.41 1.35 -41.82
N VAL A 379 -12.25 1.89 -42.19
CA VAL A 379 -11.38 2.67 -41.30
C VAL A 379 -12.09 3.91 -40.76
N GLN A 380 -12.80 4.64 -41.63
CA GLN A 380 -13.52 5.84 -41.23
C GLN A 380 -14.65 5.52 -40.25
N GLU A 381 -15.43 4.46 -40.50
CA GLU A 381 -16.50 4.01 -39.60
C GLU A 381 -15.98 3.65 -38.21
N LEU A 382 -14.81 3.04 -38.12
CA LEU A 382 -14.17 2.71 -36.83
C LEU A 382 -13.62 3.95 -36.11
N LEU A 383 -13.02 4.89 -36.84
CA LEU A 383 -12.55 6.16 -36.29
C LEU A 383 -13.72 7.00 -35.74
N ASP A 384 -14.81 7.08 -36.48
CA ASP A 384 -16.04 7.78 -36.05
C ASP A 384 -16.67 7.10 -34.83
N LYS A 385 -16.73 5.75 -34.82
CA LYS A 385 -17.22 4.95 -33.69
C LYS A 385 -16.52 5.25 -32.36
N TYR A 386 -15.22 5.47 -32.40
CA TYR A 386 -14.42 5.74 -31.22
C TYR A 386 -14.11 7.22 -30.99
N GLU A 387 -14.72 8.10 -31.80
CA GLU A 387 -14.52 9.55 -31.71
C GLU A 387 -13.05 9.94 -31.76
N VAL A 388 -12.26 9.27 -32.60
CA VAL A 388 -10.82 9.50 -32.72
C VAL A 388 -10.59 10.88 -33.36
N ASN A 389 -9.74 11.68 -32.72
CA ASN A 389 -9.37 13.01 -33.24
C ASN A 389 -7.95 13.05 -33.80
N TYR A 390 -7.08 12.18 -33.30
CA TYR A 390 -5.68 12.09 -33.70
C TYR A 390 -5.26 10.64 -33.90
N ILE A 391 -4.52 10.37 -34.94
CA ILE A 391 -3.88 9.06 -35.16
C ILE A 391 -2.39 9.24 -34.96
N PHE A 392 -1.83 8.48 -34.03
CA PHE A 392 -0.39 8.39 -33.80
C PHE A 392 0.17 7.21 -34.59
N ILE A 393 1.22 7.43 -35.34
CA ILE A 393 1.95 6.40 -36.10
C ILE A 393 3.41 6.54 -35.75
N GLY A 394 3.98 5.58 -35.06
CA GLY A 394 5.37 5.58 -34.61
C GLY A 394 5.94 4.18 -34.40
N SER A 395 7.00 4.10 -33.64
CA SER A 395 7.78 2.86 -33.49
C SER A 395 6.97 1.66 -33.03
N CYS A 396 6.05 1.83 -32.07
CA CYS A 396 5.25 0.69 -31.58
C CYS A 396 4.20 0.23 -32.58
N GLU A 397 3.62 1.13 -33.34
CA GLU A 397 2.63 0.81 -34.37
C GLU A 397 3.28 -0.04 -35.47
N TYR A 398 4.47 0.34 -35.95
CA TYR A 398 5.22 -0.45 -36.93
C TYR A 398 5.72 -1.78 -36.38
N GLN A 399 6.09 -1.84 -35.11
CA GLN A 399 6.56 -3.07 -34.50
C GLN A 399 5.43 -4.09 -34.28
N LYS A 400 4.23 -3.59 -33.96
CA LYS A 400 3.10 -4.42 -33.54
C LYS A 400 2.25 -4.90 -34.70
N TYR A 401 2.03 -4.04 -35.70
CA TYR A 401 1.14 -4.34 -36.81
C TYR A 401 1.93 -4.51 -38.09
N GLU A 402 1.86 -5.72 -38.66
CA GLU A 402 2.42 -5.97 -39.98
C GLU A 402 1.59 -5.21 -41.05
N GLY A 403 2.24 -4.38 -41.85
CA GLY A 403 1.60 -3.69 -42.95
C GLY A 403 0.77 -2.44 -42.57
N VAL A 404 1.26 -1.64 -41.62
CA VAL A 404 0.63 -0.34 -41.30
C VAL A 404 0.40 0.49 -42.56
N ASN A 405 -0.85 0.80 -42.91
CA ASN A 405 -1.21 1.52 -44.11
C ASN A 405 -1.06 3.04 -43.92
N VAL A 406 0.19 3.51 -43.88
CA VAL A 406 0.54 4.91 -43.67
C VAL A 406 -0.10 5.81 -44.76
N ALA A 407 -0.17 5.34 -46.00
CA ALA A 407 -0.72 6.11 -47.11
C ALA A 407 -2.20 6.40 -46.90
N LEU A 408 -2.97 5.38 -46.52
CA LEU A 408 -4.40 5.55 -46.23
C LEU A 408 -4.56 6.48 -45.00
N LEU A 409 -3.92 6.18 -43.88
CA LEU A 409 -4.07 6.94 -42.63
C LEU A 409 -3.72 8.41 -42.79
N SER A 410 -2.64 8.72 -43.54
CA SER A 410 -2.25 10.09 -43.86
C SER A 410 -3.23 10.82 -44.76
N SER A 411 -4.04 10.09 -45.56
CA SER A 411 -5.04 10.66 -46.43
C SER A 411 -6.37 11.04 -45.74
N LEU A 412 -6.53 10.63 -44.48
CA LEU A 412 -7.77 10.83 -43.72
C LEU A 412 -7.84 12.20 -43.04
N GLY A 413 -6.70 12.88 -42.84
CA GLY A 413 -6.64 14.16 -42.15
C GLY A 413 -5.37 14.96 -42.46
N GLU A 414 -5.07 15.91 -41.58
CA GLU A 414 -3.91 16.78 -41.67
C GLU A 414 -2.73 16.20 -40.89
N ILE A 415 -1.54 16.09 -41.50
CA ILE A 415 -0.31 15.74 -40.78
C ILE A 415 0.15 16.95 -39.98
N VAL A 416 -0.13 16.97 -38.68
CA VAL A 416 0.21 18.08 -37.77
C VAL A 416 1.60 17.94 -37.14
N PHE A 417 2.17 16.74 -37.17
CA PHE A 417 3.55 16.46 -36.73
C PHE A 417 4.16 15.37 -37.59
N LYS A 418 5.42 15.55 -37.98
CA LYS A 418 6.22 14.51 -38.65
C LYS A 418 7.69 14.66 -38.29
N LYS A 419 8.28 13.54 -37.89
CA LYS A 419 9.71 13.42 -37.65
C LYS A 419 10.14 12.00 -38.02
N GLU A 420 10.96 11.89 -39.04
CA GLU A 420 11.36 10.59 -39.63
C GLU A 420 10.15 9.66 -39.89
N ASN A 421 10.09 8.53 -39.22
CA ASN A 421 8.98 7.56 -39.36
C ASN A 421 7.80 7.83 -38.42
N THR A 422 7.93 8.77 -37.46
CA THR A 422 6.85 9.10 -36.52
C THR A 422 6.04 10.27 -37.02
N MET A 423 4.71 10.13 -37.01
CA MET A 423 3.77 11.18 -37.41
C MET A 423 2.49 11.19 -36.59
N ILE A 424 1.83 12.34 -36.58
CA ILE A 424 0.51 12.55 -36.00
C ILE A 424 -0.39 13.10 -37.07
N VAL A 425 -1.50 12.43 -37.30
CA VAL A 425 -2.55 12.86 -38.24
C VAL A 425 -3.74 13.37 -37.43
N LYS A 426 -4.16 14.59 -37.65
CA LYS A 426 -5.39 15.20 -37.11
C LYS A 426 -6.55 14.94 -38.06
N LEU A 427 -7.64 14.38 -37.54
CA LEU A 427 -8.87 14.08 -38.27
C LEU A 427 -9.82 15.28 -38.29
#